data_72e6b7a3bc5ab0911f9eb4d890cbcd52
#
_entry.id   72e6b7a3bc5ab0911f9eb4d890cbcd52
#
_cell.length_a   1.000
_cell.length_b   1.000
_cell.length_c   1.000
_cell.angle_alpha   90.00
_cell.angle_beta   90.00
_cell.angle_gamma   90.00
#
_symmetry.space_group_name_H-M   'P 1'
#
loop_
_entity.id
_entity.type
_entity.pdbx_description
1 polymer ?
#
loop_
_entity_poly.entity_id
_entity_poly.type
_entity_poly.pdbx_seq_one_letter_code
_entity_poly.pdbx_strand_id
1 'polypeptide(L)'
;MNKWDKRFMQMAELVGSWSSCFQQNRHVGAIVVKDKRILTTGYNGAPSGIITCVERAECIRRKENIPSGTRQEYCYAVHAEQNAIIQAARLGVSLNGATMYCTHQPCVICARMIINSGISKLIYKDGYPDEFAMRLFNEAGLTVEKYEE
;
A
#
# COMPACT_ATOMS: atom_id res chain seq x y z
N MET A 1 -1.65 -13.70 15.65
CA MET A 1 -2.41 -12.45 15.51
C MET A 1 -3.86 -12.63 15.93
N ASN A 2 -4.50 -11.56 16.36
CA ASN A 2 -5.87 -11.64 16.86
C ASN A 2 -6.91 -11.64 15.74
N LYS A 3 -8.19 -11.85 16.12
CA LYS A 3 -9.29 -11.91 15.15
C LYS A 3 -9.49 -10.61 14.37
N TRP A 4 -9.13 -9.47 14.92
CA TRP A 4 -9.25 -8.19 14.23
C TRP A 4 -8.18 -8.00 13.18
N ASP A 5 -6.95 -8.42 13.45
CA ASP A 5 -5.88 -8.41 12.45
C ASP A 5 -6.27 -9.26 11.25
N LYS A 6 -6.86 -10.43 11.49
CA LYS A 6 -7.37 -11.29 10.42
C LYS A 6 -8.44 -10.62 9.58
N ARG A 7 -9.43 -10.00 10.24
CA ARG A 7 -10.53 -9.29 9.56
C ARG A 7 -10.01 -8.13 8.71
N PHE A 8 -9.10 -7.33 9.27
CA PHE A 8 -8.56 -6.17 8.57
C PHE A 8 -7.63 -6.57 7.42
N MET A 9 -6.86 -7.65 7.56
CA MET A 9 -6.07 -8.16 6.46
C MET A 9 -6.97 -8.69 5.34
N GLN A 10 -8.06 -9.37 5.65
CA GLN A 10 -9.06 -9.78 4.66
C GLN A 10 -9.67 -8.59 3.93
N MET A 11 -9.92 -7.50 4.63
CA MET A 11 -10.39 -6.26 4.01
C MET A 11 -9.34 -5.64 3.10
N ALA A 12 -8.08 -5.63 3.51
CA ALA A 12 -6.98 -5.16 2.66
C ALA A 12 -6.87 -6.00 1.37
N GLU A 13 -7.03 -7.31 1.48
CA GLU A 13 -7.04 -8.21 0.32
C GLU A 13 -8.23 -7.94 -0.60
N LEU A 14 -9.41 -7.73 -0.05
CA LEU A 14 -10.60 -7.38 -0.84
C LEU A 14 -10.38 -6.06 -1.60
N VAL A 15 -9.90 -5.04 -0.92
CA VAL A 15 -9.58 -3.75 -1.55
C VAL A 15 -8.53 -3.93 -2.64
N GLY A 16 -7.51 -4.74 -2.39
CA GLY A 16 -6.47 -5.05 -3.37
C GLY A 16 -7.01 -5.70 -4.64
N SER A 17 -8.09 -6.48 -4.53
CA SER A 17 -8.73 -7.09 -5.69
C SER A 17 -9.33 -6.08 -6.67
N TRP A 18 -9.49 -4.84 -6.26
CA TRP A 18 -9.99 -3.75 -7.10
C TRP A 18 -8.89 -3.05 -7.92
N SER A 19 -7.65 -3.46 -7.74
CA SER A 19 -6.52 -2.88 -8.47
C SER A 19 -6.74 -2.87 -9.96
N SER A 20 -6.37 -1.77 -10.62
CA SER A 20 -6.41 -1.62 -12.07
C SER A 20 -5.07 -1.91 -12.74
N CYS A 21 -4.11 -2.49 -12.03
CA CYS A 21 -2.85 -2.92 -12.59
C CYS A 21 -3.07 -4.07 -13.58
N PHE A 22 -2.48 -3.98 -14.77
CA PHE A 22 -2.57 -5.02 -15.79
C PHE A 22 -1.97 -6.35 -15.31
N GLN A 23 -0.96 -6.30 -14.46
CA GLN A 23 -0.33 -7.48 -13.88
C GLN A 23 -1.04 -7.90 -12.60
N GLN A 24 -1.89 -8.93 -12.67
CA GLN A 24 -2.69 -9.40 -11.54
C GLN A 24 -1.86 -9.79 -10.30
N ASN A 25 -0.66 -10.34 -10.51
CA ASN A 25 0.25 -10.69 -9.40
C ASN A 25 0.83 -9.45 -8.68
N ARG A 26 0.54 -8.26 -9.15
CA ARG A 26 0.96 -6.99 -8.53
C ARG A 26 -0.21 -6.19 -7.95
N HIS A 27 -1.33 -6.84 -7.72
CA HIS A 27 -2.47 -6.22 -7.06
C HIS A 27 -2.19 -6.08 -5.56
N VAL A 28 -2.20 -4.86 -5.09
CA VAL A 28 -1.91 -4.51 -3.69
C VAL A 28 -3.09 -3.75 -3.10
N GLY A 29 -3.41 -4.09 -1.86
CA GLY A 29 -4.42 -3.37 -1.08
C GLY A 29 -3.85 -2.90 0.24
N ALA A 30 -4.32 -1.75 0.68
CA ALA A 30 -3.96 -1.18 1.97
C ALA A 30 -5.20 -0.57 2.64
N ILE A 31 -5.32 -0.76 3.94
CA ILE A 31 -6.32 -0.06 4.75
C ILE A 31 -5.66 0.54 5.97
N VAL A 32 -6.21 1.64 6.46
CA VAL A 32 -5.74 2.27 7.69
C VAL A 32 -6.86 2.23 8.72
N VAL A 33 -6.53 1.73 9.91
CA VAL A 33 -7.49 1.42 10.96
C VAL A 33 -7.09 2.13 12.26
N LYS A 34 -8.06 2.66 12.98
CA LYS A 34 -7.89 3.16 14.33
C LYS A 34 -9.12 2.82 15.17
N ASP A 35 -8.89 2.33 16.39
CA ASP A 35 -9.96 1.95 17.31
C ASP A 35 -10.98 0.99 16.65
N LYS A 36 -10.47 -0.01 15.94
CA LYS A 36 -11.26 -1.02 15.19
C LYS A 36 -12.16 -0.43 14.10
N ARG A 37 -11.85 0.75 13.60
CA ARG A 37 -12.58 1.41 12.51
C ARG A 37 -11.66 1.67 11.35
N ILE A 38 -12.13 1.34 10.15
CA ILE A 38 -11.41 1.65 8.91
C ILE A 38 -11.54 3.14 8.64
N LEU A 39 -10.42 3.83 8.58
CA LEU A 39 -10.36 5.26 8.26
C LEU A 39 -10.27 5.50 6.76
N THR A 40 -9.36 4.79 6.09
CA THR A 40 -9.13 4.92 4.65
C THR A 40 -8.76 3.59 4.04
N THR A 41 -8.88 3.53 2.72
CA THR A 41 -8.51 2.38 1.90
C THR A 41 -7.68 2.85 0.72
N GLY A 42 -6.90 1.95 0.14
CA GLY A 42 -6.18 2.21 -1.08
C GLY A 42 -5.85 0.92 -1.82
N TYR A 43 -5.87 1.00 -3.13
CA TYR A 43 -5.37 -0.07 -4.01
C TYR A 43 -4.52 0.58 -5.10
N ASN A 44 -3.62 -0.17 -5.69
CA ASN A 44 -2.76 0.37 -6.73
C ASN A 44 -3.53 0.52 -8.05
N GLY A 45 -3.41 1.68 -8.66
CA GLY A 45 -4.12 1.99 -9.88
C GLY A 45 -3.72 3.34 -10.46
N ALA A 46 -4.07 3.55 -11.72
CA ALA A 46 -3.82 4.81 -12.39
C ALA A 46 -4.54 5.97 -11.68
N PRO A 47 -3.99 7.19 -11.74
CA PRO A 47 -4.66 8.36 -11.17
C PRO A 47 -6.06 8.56 -11.75
N SER A 48 -6.94 9.17 -10.98
CA SER A 48 -8.30 9.49 -11.42
C SER A 48 -8.30 10.29 -12.72
N GLY A 49 -9.10 9.87 -13.68
CA GLY A 49 -9.18 10.51 -15.00
C GLY A 49 -8.16 10.01 -16.02
N ILE A 50 -7.21 9.17 -15.59
CA ILE A 50 -6.25 8.51 -16.48
C ILE A 50 -6.77 7.11 -16.82
N ILE A 51 -6.67 6.72 -18.08
CA ILE A 51 -7.05 5.36 -18.54
C ILE A 51 -6.25 4.34 -17.74
N THR A 52 -6.92 3.33 -17.19
CA THR A 52 -6.27 2.29 -16.39
C THR A 52 -5.39 1.37 -17.24
N CYS A 53 -4.44 0.70 -16.60
CA CYS A 53 -3.61 -0.28 -17.31
C CYS A 53 -4.43 -1.47 -17.82
N VAL A 54 -5.49 -1.86 -17.11
CA VAL A 54 -6.43 -2.90 -17.57
C VAL A 54 -7.15 -2.46 -18.85
N GLU A 55 -7.65 -1.22 -18.90
CA GLU A 55 -8.28 -0.66 -20.10
C GLU A 55 -7.30 -0.50 -21.25
N ARG A 56 -6.03 -0.15 -20.97
CA ARG A 56 -4.96 -0.10 -21.98
C ARG A 56 -4.59 -1.49 -22.50
N ALA A 57 -4.87 -2.54 -21.72
CA ALA A 57 -4.47 -3.92 -21.98
C ALA A 57 -2.96 -4.08 -22.14
N GLU A 58 -2.18 -3.26 -21.44
CA GLU A 58 -0.72 -3.30 -21.46
C GLU A 58 -0.10 -2.73 -20.20
N CYS A 59 1.15 -3.10 -19.94
CA CYS A 59 1.97 -2.49 -18.90
C CYS A 59 3.08 -1.69 -19.57
N ILE A 60 3.14 -0.39 -19.35
CA ILE A 60 4.14 0.49 -19.95
C ILE A 60 5.57 0.05 -19.57
N ARG A 61 5.76 -0.46 -18.36
CA ARG A 61 7.06 -0.94 -17.89
C ARG A 61 7.54 -2.16 -18.67
N ARG A 62 6.62 -3.11 -18.95
CA ARG A 62 6.92 -4.28 -19.78
C ARG A 62 7.17 -3.87 -21.22
N LYS A 63 6.35 -2.98 -21.75
CA LYS A 63 6.48 -2.47 -23.11
C LYS A 63 7.83 -1.81 -23.34
N GLU A 64 8.32 -1.04 -22.38
CA GLU A 64 9.61 -0.34 -22.45
C GLU A 64 10.77 -1.18 -21.90
N ASN A 65 10.56 -2.46 -21.60
CA ASN A 65 11.56 -3.39 -21.08
C ASN A 65 12.28 -2.89 -19.80
N ILE A 66 11.52 -2.27 -18.90
CA ILE A 66 12.07 -1.77 -17.63
C ILE A 66 12.17 -2.93 -16.63
N PRO A 67 13.37 -3.22 -16.10
CA PRO A 67 13.55 -4.28 -15.11
C PRO A 67 12.70 -4.06 -13.85
N SER A 68 12.20 -5.15 -13.27
CA SER A 68 11.43 -5.11 -12.03
C SER A 68 12.24 -4.45 -10.91
N GLY A 69 11.58 -3.60 -10.11
CA GLY A 69 12.19 -2.89 -8.99
C GLY A 69 13.02 -1.67 -9.36
N THR A 70 13.11 -1.32 -10.64
CA THR A 70 13.84 -0.15 -11.11
C THR A 70 12.92 0.88 -11.75
N ARG A 71 13.31 2.15 -11.73
CA ARG A 71 12.57 3.24 -12.38
C ARG A 71 11.07 3.18 -12.10
N GLN A 72 10.70 3.13 -10.83
CA GLN A 72 9.29 3.02 -10.41
C GLN A 72 8.45 4.24 -10.83
N GLU A 73 9.09 5.39 -11.07
CA GLU A 73 8.43 6.58 -11.59
C GLU A 73 7.84 6.38 -12.98
N TYR A 74 8.30 5.38 -13.72
CA TYR A 74 7.82 5.05 -15.06
C TYR A 74 6.70 4.00 -14.99
N CYS A 75 5.66 4.34 -14.23
CA CYS A 75 4.47 3.52 -14.06
C CYS A 75 3.26 4.43 -13.86
N TYR A 76 2.14 4.09 -14.46
CA TYR A 76 0.90 4.87 -14.28
C TYR A 76 0.33 4.73 -12.87
N ALA A 77 0.59 3.61 -12.20
CA ALA A 77 -0.07 3.30 -10.95
C ALA A 77 0.45 4.12 -9.77
N VAL A 78 -0.47 4.68 -9.02
CA VAL A 78 -0.23 5.15 -7.66
C VAL A 78 -0.29 3.91 -6.75
N HIS A 79 0.62 3.80 -5.80
CA HIS A 79 0.68 2.64 -4.91
C HIS A 79 -0.52 2.62 -3.95
N ALA A 80 -0.88 1.44 -3.48
CA ALA A 80 -2.01 1.25 -2.55
C ALA A 80 -1.83 2.08 -1.27
N GLU A 81 -0.64 2.06 -0.70
CA GLU A 81 -0.31 2.80 0.52
C GLU A 81 -0.40 4.31 0.29
N GLN A 82 0.08 4.79 -0.86
CA GLN A 82 -0.02 6.19 -1.26
C GLN A 82 -1.49 6.61 -1.39
N ASN A 83 -2.31 5.79 -2.05
CA ASN A 83 -3.73 6.08 -2.23
C ASN A 83 -4.49 6.14 -0.91
N ALA A 84 -4.17 5.26 0.04
CA ALA A 84 -4.78 5.31 1.38
C ALA A 84 -4.45 6.63 2.10
N ILE A 85 -3.21 7.09 2.00
CA ILE A 85 -2.76 8.35 2.61
C ILE A 85 -3.37 9.55 1.88
N ILE A 86 -3.40 9.53 0.55
CA ILE A 86 -4.00 10.60 -0.27
C ILE A 86 -5.50 10.71 0.02
N GLN A 87 -6.22 9.60 0.16
CA GLN A 87 -7.63 9.61 0.54
C GLN A 87 -7.85 10.31 1.87
N ALA A 88 -6.99 10.03 2.86
CA ALA A 88 -7.06 10.72 4.15
C ALA A 88 -6.85 12.23 4.01
N ALA A 89 -5.87 12.64 3.23
CA ALA A 89 -5.59 14.04 2.97
C ALA A 89 -6.78 14.73 2.27
N ARG A 90 -7.36 14.06 1.29
CA ARG A 90 -8.49 14.59 0.51
C ARG A 90 -9.76 14.74 1.35
N LEU A 91 -10.01 13.80 2.26
CA LEU A 91 -11.20 13.78 3.12
C LEU A 91 -11.01 14.52 4.45
N GLY A 92 -9.79 14.94 4.76
CA GLY A 92 -9.50 15.61 6.03
C GLY A 92 -9.52 14.65 7.23
N VAL A 93 -9.08 13.41 7.05
CA VAL A 93 -9.05 12.39 8.10
C VAL A 93 -7.62 12.25 8.63
N SER A 94 -7.44 12.38 9.95
CA SER A 94 -6.14 12.15 10.57
C SER A 94 -5.82 10.66 10.65
N LEU A 95 -4.61 10.29 10.26
CA LEU A 95 -4.08 8.93 10.39
C LEU A 95 -3.16 8.79 11.61
N ASN A 96 -3.04 9.82 12.42
CA ASN A 96 -2.12 9.85 13.54
C ASN A 96 -2.43 8.74 14.56
N GLY A 97 -1.41 7.93 14.86
CA GLY A 97 -1.54 6.80 15.80
C GLY A 97 -2.27 5.58 15.24
N ALA A 98 -2.61 5.58 13.94
CA ALA A 98 -3.34 4.48 13.31
C ALA A 98 -2.43 3.31 12.94
N THR A 99 -3.06 2.19 12.55
CA THR A 99 -2.40 0.99 12.03
C THR A 99 -2.73 0.83 10.55
N MET A 100 -1.73 0.61 9.71
CA MET A 100 -1.92 0.24 8.32
C MET A 100 -1.82 -1.27 8.15
N TYR A 101 -2.78 -1.85 7.45
CA TYR A 101 -2.74 -3.25 6.99
C TYR A 101 -2.50 -3.22 5.49
N CYS A 102 -1.44 -3.87 5.04
CA CYS A 102 -1.07 -3.91 3.64
C CYS A 102 -0.85 -5.35 3.18
N THR A 103 -1.35 -5.70 2.00
CA THR A 103 -1.17 -7.06 1.47
C THR A 103 0.28 -7.37 1.14
N HIS A 104 1.09 -6.34 0.85
CA HIS A 104 2.51 -6.49 0.51
C HIS A 104 3.36 -5.51 1.30
N GLN A 105 4.62 -5.90 1.50
CA GLN A 105 5.61 -5.04 2.15
C GLN A 105 5.76 -3.72 1.37
N PRO A 106 5.60 -2.56 2.03
CA PRO A 106 5.80 -1.27 1.38
C PRO A 106 7.24 -1.05 0.89
N CYS A 107 7.38 -0.41 -0.26
CA CYS A 107 8.67 0.05 -0.76
C CYS A 107 9.17 1.25 0.05
N VAL A 108 10.43 1.63 -0.15
CA VAL A 108 11.05 2.75 0.57
C VAL A 108 10.33 4.08 0.35
N ILE A 109 9.79 4.31 -0.85
CA ILE A 109 9.05 5.53 -1.16
C ILE A 109 7.78 5.60 -0.30
N CYS A 110 7.02 4.51 -0.23
CA CYS A 110 5.82 4.42 0.60
C CYS A 110 6.15 4.47 2.09
N ALA A 111 7.27 3.86 2.51
CA ALA A 111 7.70 3.88 3.91
C ALA A 111 7.86 5.31 4.43
N ARG A 112 8.50 6.19 3.67
CA ARG A 112 8.67 7.59 4.03
C ARG A 112 7.33 8.31 4.20
N MET A 113 6.39 8.04 3.32
CA MET A 113 5.04 8.61 3.40
C MET A 113 4.26 8.09 4.60
N ILE A 114 4.34 6.79 4.87
CA ILE A 114 3.70 6.15 6.03
C ILE A 114 4.20 6.77 7.32
N ILE A 115 5.51 6.94 7.46
CA ILE A 115 6.12 7.56 8.64
C ILE A 115 5.57 8.99 8.83
N ASN A 116 5.59 9.80 7.79
CA ASN A 116 5.16 11.20 7.88
C ASN A 116 3.64 11.36 8.05
N SER A 117 2.85 10.35 7.72
CA SER A 117 1.41 10.38 7.91
C SER A 117 0.97 10.24 9.37
N GLY A 118 1.89 9.86 10.26
CA GLY A 118 1.60 9.63 11.67
C GLY A 118 1.12 8.22 12.00
N ILE A 119 1.06 7.33 11.02
CA ILE A 119 0.77 5.91 11.26
C ILE A 119 1.84 5.34 12.20
N SER A 120 1.41 4.62 13.24
CA SER A 120 2.31 4.13 14.28
C SER A 120 2.65 2.65 14.16
N LYS A 121 1.87 1.90 13.38
CA LYS A 121 2.04 0.46 13.20
C LYS A 121 1.70 0.05 11.76
N LEU A 122 2.49 -0.88 11.23
CA LEU A 122 2.28 -1.50 9.94
C LEU A 122 2.22 -3.02 10.10
N ILE A 123 1.19 -3.64 9.52
CA ILE A 123 1.09 -5.08 9.41
C ILE A 123 1.01 -5.42 7.92
N TYR A 124 1.93 -6.24 7.42
CA TYR A 124 1.95 -6.65 6.01
C TYR A 124 1.91 -8.18 5.90
N LYS A 125 1.35 -8.68 4.78
CA LYS A 125 1.18 -10.12 4.58
C LYS A 125 2.30 -10.72 3.73
N ASP A 126 2.43 -10.28 2.50
CA ASP A 126 3.33 -10.86 1.50
C ASP A 126 4.50 -9.94 1.15
N GLY A 127 5.45 -10.48 0.42
CA GLY A 127 6.61 -9.76 -0.07
C GLY A 127 7.83 -9.92 0.80
N TYR A 128 8.96 -9.49 0.27
CA TYR A 128 10.24 -9.50 0.97
C TYR A 128 10.47 -8.13 1.58
N PRO A 129 11.05 -8.07 2.80
CA PRO A 129 11.38 -6.80 3.40
C PRO A 129 12.35 -6.00 2.52
N ASP A 130 11.99 -4.77 2.22
CA ASP A 130 12.94 -3.78 1.72
C ASP A 130 13.78 -3.35 2.91
N GLU A 131 15.07 -3.69 2.90
CA GLU A 131 15.98 -3.45 4.03
C GLU A 131 16.05 -1.97 4.40
N PHE A 132 16.08 -1.08 3.41
CA PHE A 132 16.15 0.35 3.68
C PHE A 132 14.84 0.88 4.25
N ALA A 133 13.69 0.41 3.75
CA ALA A 133 12.40 0.74 4.33
C ALA A 133 12.31 0.30 5.79
N MET A 134 12.72 -0.93 6.09
CA MET A 134 12.73 -1.45 7.46
C MET A 134 13.63 -0.65 8.40
N ARG A 135 14.78 -0.22 7.89
CA ARG A 135 15.70 0.66 8.64
C ARG A 135 15.03 2.00 8.99
N LEU A 136 14.33 2.61 8.04
CA LEU A 136 13.62 3.86 8.27
C LEU A 136 12.49 3.69 9.30
N PHE A 137 11.70 2.63 9.20
CA PHE A 137 10.64 2.33 10.18
C PHE A 137 11.23 2.17 11.57
N ASN A 138 12.34 1.43 11.69
CA ASN A 138 12.99 1.22 12.98
C ASN A 138 13.51 2.52 13.59
N GLU A 139 14.18 3.35 12.79
CA GLU A 139 14.67 4.67 13.26
C GLU A 139 13.52 5.59 13.69
N ALA A 140 12.40 5.53 13.00
CA ALA A 140 11.21 6.32 13.31
C ALA A 140 10.42 5.78 14.52
N GLY A 141 10.74 4.60 15.03
CA GLY A 141 10.00 3.96 16.12
C GLY A 141 8.66 3.40 15.69
N LEU A 142 8.43 3.20 14.40
CA LEU A 142 7.20 2.61 13.87
C LEU A 142 7.28 1.09 13.96
N THR A 143 6.27 0.48 14.58
CA THR A 143 6.19 -0.98 14.72
C THR A 143 5.81 -1.63 13.41
N VAL A 144 6.60 -2.62 12.96
CA VAL A 144 6.31 -3.39 11.74
C VAL A 144 6.17 -4.86 12.12
N GLU A 145 5.08 -5.48 11.72
CA GLU A 145 4.84 -6.90 11.96
C GLU A 145 4.44 -7.59 10.65
N LYS A 146 4.94 -8.80 10.45
CA LYS A 146 4.45 -9.66 9.37
C LYS A 146 3.19 -10.36 9.84
N TYR A 147 2.15 -10.35 8.98
CA TYR A 147 0.90 -11.04 9.27
C TYR A 147 1.12 -12.56 9.26
N GLU A 148 0.63 -13.23 10.28
CA GLU A 148 0.63 -14.68 10.40
C GLU A 148 -0.81 -15.14 10.65
N GLU A 149 -1.26 -16.10 9.84
CA GLU A 149 -2.61 -16.69 9.97
C GLU A 149 -2.76 -17.52 11.25
#